data_bff3d3ae608d13205946cadba06089ae
#
_entry.id   bff3d3ae608d13205946cadba06089ae
#
_cell.length_a   1.000
_cell.length_b   1.000
_cell.length_c   1.000
_cell.angle_alpha   90.00
_cell.angle_beta   90.00
_cell.angle_gamma   90.00
#
_symmetry.space_group_name_H-M   'P 1'
#
loop_
_entity.id
_entity.type
_entity.pdbx_description
1 polymer ?
#
loop_
_entity_poly.entity_id
_entity_poly.type
_entity_poly.pdbx_seq_one_letter_code
_entity_poly.pdbx_strand_id
1 'polypeptide(L)'
;EELARLFKPVLREHGVNPDDFTDEYIARAAGMVKSRIYFVRDLWDQARFFFVAPSEYAPKDVKKRWNADTPRIMEELTEVIRGIDDFSSAAAEKVVLDWIASKGYHLGNVMNAFRLTVVGECKGPHMFDITELMGKEETINRINRGRRAITLPE
;
A
#
# COMPACT_ATOMS: atom_id res chain seq x y z
N GLU A 1 -13.42 15.49 7.98
CA GLU A 1 -13.69 15.29 9.42
C GLU A 1 -14.95 14.47 9.66
N GLU A 2 -16.01 14.72 8.89
CA GLU A 2 -17.24 13.95 9.03
C GLU A 2 -17.03 12.48 8.66
N LEU A 3 -16.25 12.20 7.61
CA LEU A 3 -15.93 10.83 7.22
C LEU A 3 -15.17 10.11 8.32
N ALA A 4 -14.23 10.81 8.99
CA ALA A 4 -13.50 10.20 10.12
C ALA A 4 -14.46 9.82 11.23
N ARG A 5 -15.38 10.69 11.57
CA ARG A 5 -16.39 10.45 12.60
C ARG A 5 -17.27 9.25 12.26
N LEU A 6 -17.69 9.16 11.01
CA LEU A 6 -18.54 8.06 10.55
C LEU A 6 -17.78 6.74 10.45
N PHE A 7 -16.47 6.79 10.16
CA PHE A 7 -15.67 5.60 9.99
C PHE A 7 -15.17 5.00 11.31
N LYS A 8 -15.00 5.81 12.37
CA LYS A 8 -14.50 5.29 13.64
C LYS A 8 -15.29 4.10 14.21
N PRO A 9 -16.63 4.12 14.23
CA PRO A 9 -17.38 2.94 14.69
C PRO A 9 -17.12 1.70 13.81
N VAL A 10 -16.97 1.89 12.51
CA VAL A 10 -16.68 0.77 11.59
C VAL A 10 -15.32 0.17 11.90
N LEU A 11 -14.32 0.99 12.19
CA LEU A 11 -13.00 0.51 12.59
C LEU A 11 -13.08 -0.33 13.85
N ARG A 12 -13.84 0.11 14.85
CA ARG A 12 -14.03 -0.64 16.11
C ARG A 12 -14.69 -1.99 15.87
N GLU A 13 -15.65 -2.07 14.97
CA GLU A 13 -16.33 -3.33 14.63
C GLU A 13 -15.34 -4.36 14.07
N HIS A 14 -14.28 -3.91 13.42
CA HIS A 14 -13.27 -4.80 12.82
C HIS A 14 -12.01 -4.94 13.68
N GLY A 15 -12.09 -4.56 14.94
CA GLY A 15 -11.00 -4.75 15.89
C GLY A 15 -9.87 -3.73 15.78
N VAL A 16 -10.09 -2.65 15.07
CA VAL A 16 -9.10 -1.57 14.95
C VAL A 16 -9.45 -0.47 15.94
N ASN A 17 -8.48 -0.07 16.77
CA ASN A 17 -8.66 1.05 17.68
C ASN A 17 -8.44 2.36 16.92
N PRO A 18 -9.50 3.17 16.71
CA PRO A 18 -9.34 4.43 15.98
C PRO A 18 -8.43 5.43 16.69
N ASP A 19 -8.21 5.28 17.98
CA ASP A 19 -7.30 6.16 18.72
C ASP A 19 -5.83 5.93 18.37
N ASP A 20 -5.51 4.82 17.71
CA ASP A 20 -4.15 4.55 17.22
C ASP A 20 -3.80 5.40 15.99
N PHE A 21 -4.79 6.10 15.42
CA PHE A 21 -4.62 6.92 14.22
C PHE A 21 -5.17 8.32 14.46
N THR A 22 -4.60 9.31 13.79
CA THR A 22 -5.12 10.67 13.88
C THR A 22 -6.43 10.78 13.09
N ASP A 23 -7.27 11.75 13.46
CA ASP A 23 -8.50 12.01 12.71
C ASP A 23 -8.18 12.39 11.26
N GLU A 24 -7.09 13.14 11.06
CA GLU A 24 -6.63 13.49 9.71
C GLU A 24 -6.29 12.25 8.90
N TYR A 25 -5.56 11.30 9.48
CA TYR A 25 -5.21 10.04 8.80
C TYR A 25 -6.48 9.29 8.39
N ILE A 26 -7.41 9.11 9.33
CA ILE A 26 -8.67 8.41 9.07
C ILE A 26 -9.47 9.10 7.97
N ALA A 27 -9.58 10.42 8.03
CA ALA A 27 -10.32 11.21 7.04
C ALA A 27 -9.68 11.11 5.65
N ARG A 28 -8.35 11.17 5.57
CA ARG A 28 -7.63 11.07 4.30
C ARG A 28 -7.76 9.67 3.69
N ALA A 29 -7.65 8.62 4.51
CA ALA A 29 -7.83 7.25 4.05
C ALA A 29 -9.24 7.05 3.49
N ALA A 30 -10.25 7.47 4.22
CA ALA A 30 -11.65 7.38 3.77
C ALA A 30 -11.86 8.20 2.49
N GLY A 31 -11.26 9.39 2.42
CA GLY A 31 -11.37 10.26 1.24
C GLY A 31 -10.81 9.64 -0.01
N MET A 32 -9.74 8.86 0.09
CA MET A 32 -9.12 8.20 -1.06
C MET A 32 -10.00 7.13 -1.68
N VAL A 33 -10.92 6.54 -0.93
CA VAL A 33 -11.76 5.44 -1.40
C VAL A 33 -13.24 5.81 -1.53
N LYS A 34 -13.63 7.02 -1.11
CA LYS A 34 -15.05 7.39 -1.05
C LYS A 34 -15.76 7.31 -2.40
N SER A 35 -15.06 7.52 -3.52
CA SER A 35 -15.65 7.44 -4.85
C SER A 35 -15.95 6.00 -5.26
N ARG A 36 -15.48 5.02 -4.50
CA ARG A 36 -15.65 3.58 -4.79
C ARG A 36 -16.68 2.93 -3.88
N ILE A 37 -17.37 3.72 -3.05
CA ILE A 37 -18.31 3.19 -2.07
C ILE A 37 -19.68 3.84 -2.23
N TYR A 38 -20.72 3.10 -1.83
CA TYR A 38 -22.10 3.59 -1.78
C TYR A 38 -22.59 3.81 -0.35
N PHE A 39 -22.02 3.04 0.60
CA PHE A 39 -22.41 3.10 2.02
C PHE A 39 -21.18 3.22 2.90
N VAL A 40 -21.33 3.84 4.07
CA VAL A 40 -20.22 4.00 5.04
C VAL A 40 -19.60 2.65 5.42
N ARG A 41 -20.41 1.60 5.53
CA ARG A 41 -19.90 0.26 5.85
C ARG A 41 -18.93 -0.27 4.80
N ASP A 42 -19.04 0.20 3.55
CA ASP A 42 -18.14 -0.21 2.46
C ASP A 42 -16.74 0.37 2.62
N LEU A 43 -16.60 1.40 3.47
CA LEU A 43 -15.28 2.01 3.73
C LEU A 43 -14.27 0.99 4.22
N TRP A 44 -14.70 0.05 5.08
CA TRP A 44 -13.78 -0.95 5.62
C TRP A 44 -13.16 -1.78 4.49
N ASP A 45 -13.99 -2.34 3.62
CA ASP A 45 -13.48 -3.20 2.55
C ASP A 45 -12.51 -2.47 1.62
N GLN A 46 -12.75 -1.18 1.37
CA GLN A 46 -11.93 -0.41 0.45
C GLN A 46 -10.70 0.23 1.12
N ALA A 47 -10.78 0.55 2.41
CA ALA A 47 -9.72 1.28 3.10
C ALA A 47 -8.96 0.48 4.16
N ARG A 48 -9.31 -0.80 4.37
CA ARG A 48 -8.72 -1.61 5.44
C ARG A 48 -7.20 -1.65 5.40
N PHE A 49 -6.61 -1.64 4.22
CA PHE A 49 -5.15 -1.72 4.08
C PHE A 49 -4.43 -0.50 4.68
N PHE A 50 -5.10 0.64 4.83
CA PHE A 50 -4.51 1.80 5.52
C PHE A 50 -4.34 1.55 7.02
N PHE A 51 -5.10 0.63 7.59
CA PHE A 51 -5.15 0.40 9.04
C PHE A 51 -4.57 -0.95 9.45
N VAL A 52 -4.63 -1.95 8.56
CA VAL A 52 -4.14 -3.29 8.84
C VAL A 52 -3.28 -3.75 7.66
N ALA A 53 -2.02 -4.11 7.94
CA ALA A 53 -1.14 -4.65 6.91
C ALA A 53 -1.72 -5.97 6.38
N PRO A 54 -1.52 -6.27 5.07
CA PRO A 54 -2.08 -7.51 4.52
C PRO A 54 -1.46 -8.74 5.18
N SER A 55 -2.31 -9.69 5.55
CA SER A 55 -1.90 -10.99 6.05
C SER A 55 -1.97 -12.06 4.96
N GLU A 56 -2.71 -11.76 3.92
CA GLU A 56 -2.87 -12.63 2.75
C GLU A 56 -2.66 -11.78 1.50
N TYR A 57 -2.21 -12.41 0.43
CA TYR A 57 -1.94 -11.76 -0.84
C TYR A 57 -2.78 -12.43 -1.93
N ALA A 58 -3.46 -11.62 -2.76
CA ALA A 58 -4.36 -12.12 -3.78
C ALA A 58 -3.66 -13.16 -4.67
N PRO A 59 -4.10 -14.43 -4.67
CA PRO A 59 -3.38 -15.50 -5.38
C PRO A 59 -3.21 -15.26 -6.88
N LYS A 60 -4.22 -14.69 -7.53
CA LYS A 60 -4.15 -14.38 -8.96
C LYS A 60 -3.08 -13.33 -9.25
N ASP A 61 -2.95 -12.33 -8.37
CA ASP A 61 -1.96 -11.28 -8.53
C ASP A 61 -0.57 -11.79 -8.26
N VAL A 62 -0.41 -12.67 -7.25
CA VAL A 62 0.87 -13.33 -6.98
C VAL A 62 1.31 -14.13 -8.20
N LYS A 63 0.44 -14.94 -8.75
CA LYS A 63 0.73 -15.76 -9.91
C LYS A 63 1.14 -14.92 -11.12
N LYS A 64 0.47 -13.81 -11.32
CA LYS A 64 0.69 -12.95 -12.50
C LYS A 64 1.89 -12.02 -12.34
N ARG A 65 2.15 -11.53 -11.14
CA ARG A 65 3.08 -10.40 -10.92
C ARG A 65 4.34 -10.75 -10.13
N TRP A 66 4.36 -11.89 -9.44
CA TRP A 66 5.47 -12.27 -8.58
C TRP A 66 6.29 -13.37 -9.25
N ASN A 67 7.58 -13.12 -9.46
CA ASN A 67 8.48 -14.09 -10.07
C ASN A 67 9.75 -14.28 -9.23
N ALA A 68 10.70 -15.09 -9.70
CA ALA A 68 11.91 -15.42 -8.94
C ALA A 68 12.77 -14.20 -8.61
N ASP A 69 12.74 -13.16 -9.43
CA ASP A 69 13.54 -11.94 -9.22
C ASP A 69 12.83 -10.90 -8.34
N THR A 70 11.52 -11.03 -8.17
CA THR A 70 10.73 -10.01 -7.47
C THR A 70 11.21 -9.76 -6.05
N PRO A 71 11.52 -10.78 -5.22
CA PRO A 71 12.00 -10.50 -3.86
C PRO A 71 13.26 -9.63 -3.84
N ARG A 72 14.20 -9.89 -4.76
CA ARG A 72 15.43 -9.09 -4.87
C ARG A 72 15.12 -7.65 -5.29
N ILE A 73 14.23 -7.49 -6.27
CA ILE A 73 13.84 -6.16 -6.75
C ILE A 73 13.12 -5.38 -5.64
N MET A 74 12.28 -6.05 -4.86
CA MET A 74 11.60 -5.42 -3.73
C MET A 74 12.59 -5.02 -2.63
N GLU A 75 13.62 -5.81 -2.41
CA GLU A 75 14.68 -5.44 -1.48
C GLU A 75 15.41 -4.18 -1.95
N GLU A 76 15.74 -4.10 -3.24
CA GLU A 76 16.35 -2.89 -3.83
C GLU A 76 15.40 -1.69 -3.67
N LEU A 77 14.10 -1.90 -3.87
CA LEU A 77 13.11 -0.84 -3.72
C LEU A 77 13.10 -0.27 -2.30
N THR A 78 13.23 -1.12 -1.27
CA THR A 78 13.29 -0.63 0.11
C THR A 78 14.49 0.29 0.32
N GLU A 79 15.63 -0.02 -0.28
CA GLU A 79 16.80 0.83 -0.18
C GLU A 79 16.60 2.18 -0.89
N VAL A 80 15.96 2.15 -2.05
CA VAL A 80 15.61 3.39 -2.79
C VAL A 80 14.68 4.25 -1.93
N ILE A 81 13.63 3.65 -1.37
CA ILE A 81 12.66 4.35 -0.52
C ILE A 81 13.34 4.94 0.72
N ARG A 82 14.23 4.16 1.34
CA ARG A 82 14.93 4.60 2.54
C ARG A 82 15.72 5.88 2.31
N GLY A 83 16.24 6.06 1.11
CA GLY A 83 17.02 7.24 0.72
C GLY A 83 16.19 8.44 0.27
N ILE A 84 14.87 8.34 0.21
CA ILE A 84 14.01 9.45 -0.21
C ILE A 84 13.77 10.39 0.97
N ASP A 85 14.14 11.66 0.84
CA ASP A 85 13.91 12.65 1.90
C ASP A 85 12.48 13.18 1.88
N ASP A 86 12.01 13.60 0.70
CA ASP A 86 10.65 14.11 0.53
C ASP A 86 9.76 12.94 0.05
N PHE A 87 8.95 12.42 0.95
CA PHE A 87 8.10 11.25 0.67
C PHE A 87 6.70 11.64 0.21
N SER A 88 6.54 12.87 -0.28
CA SER A 88 5.28 13.27 -0.93
C SER A 88 5.05 12.44 -2.17
N SER A 89 3.78 12.33 -2.59
CA SER A 89 3.40 11.50 -3.74
C SER A 89 4.24 11.79 -4.98
N ALA A 90 4.31 13.06 -5.40
CA ALA A 90 5.02 13.43 -6.62
C ALA A 90 6.53 13.19 -6.52
N ALA A 91 7.14 13.54 -5.38
CA ALA A 91 8.58 13.38 -5.20
C ALA A 91 8.98 11.90 -5.12
N ALA A 92 8.26 11.10 -4.36
CA ALA A 92 8.53 9.67 -4.24
C ALA A 92 8.33 8.96 -5.58
N GLU A 93 7.27 9.31 -6.30
CA GLU A 93 6.99 8.74 -7.62
C GLU A 93 8.16 8.98 -8.57
N LYS A 94 8.65 10.20 -8.62
CA LYS A 94 9.77 10.55 -9.51
C LYS A 94 11.00 9.69 -9.20
N VAL A 95 11.38 9.59 -7.94
CA VAL A 95 12.57 8.83 -7.54
C VAL A 95 12.42 7.35 -7.90
N VAL A 96 11.27 6.76 -7.60
CA VAL A 96 11.03 5.34 -7.86
C VAL A 96 10.99 5.06 -9.36
N LEU A 97 10.29 5.88 -10.14
CA LEU A 97 10.20 5.69 -11.59
C LEU A 97 11.55 5.87 -12.26
N ASP A 98 12.35 6.86 -11.83
CA ASP A 98 13.69 7.06 -12.37
C ASP A 98 14.60 5.86 -12.05
N TRP A 99 14.47 5.29 -10.84
CA TRP A 99 15.23 4.09 -10.48
C TRP A 99 14.85 2.89 -11.36
N ILE A 100 13.54 2.66 -11.55
CA ILE A 100 13.06 1.56 -12.41
C ILE A 100 13.63 1.70 -13.81
N ALA A 101 13.57 2.90 -14.37
CA ALA A 101 14.10 3.17 -15.71
C ALA A 101 15.62 2.95 -15.77
N SER A 102 16.36 3.39 -14.74
CA SER A 102 17.80 3.27 -14.69
C SER A 102 18.27 1.81 -14.65
N LYS A 103 17.44 0.92 -14.07
CA LYS A 103 17.74 -0.50 -13.98
C LYS A 103 17.23 -1.30 -15.18
N GLY A 104 16.41 -0.69 -16.03
CA GLY A 104 15.78 -1.39 -17.15
C GLY A 104 14.73 -2.39 -16.74
N TYR A 105 14.18 -2.26 -15.54
CA TYR A 105 13.11 -3.15 -15.06
C TYR A 105 11.79 -2.83 -15.75
N HIS A 106 10.93 -3.83 -15.82
CA HIS A 106 9.59 -3.67 -16.37
C HIS A 106 8.72 -2.90 -15.37
N LEU A 107 8.28 -1.70 -15.78
CA LEU A 107 7.53 -0.80 -14.90
C LEU A 107 6.31 -1.46 -14.26
N GLY A 108 5.47 -2.10 -15.08
CA GLY A 108 4.25 -2.73 -14.59
C GLY A 108 4.53 -3.83 -13.56
N ASN A 109 5.56 -4.64 -13.80
CA ASN A 109 5.89 -5.72 -12.86
C ASN A 109 6.37 -5.17 -11.52
N VAL A 110 7.23 -4.15 -11.53
CA VAL A 110 7.75 -3.56 -10.29
C VAL A 110 6.62 -2.87 -9.53
N MET A 111 5.82 -2.06 -10.21
CA MET A 111 4.75 -1.30 -9.56
C MET A 111 3.63 -2.20 -9.02
N ASN A 112 3.30 -3.28 -9.75
CA ASN A 112 2.28 -4.22 -9.26
C ASN A 112 2.80 -5.04 -8.08
N ALA A 113 4.06 -5.46 -8.10
CA ALA A 113 4.67 -6.15 -6.96
C ALA A 113 4.72 -5.24 -5.72
N PHE A 114 5.08 -3.98 -5.92
CA PHE A 114 5.07 -2.97 -4.86
C PHE A 114 3.68 -2.86 -4.23
N ARG A 115 2.65 -2.70 -5.05
CA ARG A 115 1.27 -2.60 -4.58
C ARG A 115 0.83 -3.89 -3.87
N LEU A 116 1.23 -5.03 -4.39
CA LEU A 116 0.89 -6.33 -3.79
C LEU A 116 1.43 -6.44 -2.36
N THR A 117 2.67 -5.98 -2.11
CA THR A 117 3.24 -6.03 -0.76
C THR A 117 2.59 -5.04 0.20
N VAL A 118 2.21 -3.87 -0.27
CA VAL A 118 1.65 -2.80 0.57
C VAL A 118 0.15 -2.97 0.79
N VAL A 119 -0.59 -3.33 -0.24
CA VAL A 119 -2.06 -3.40 -0.23
C VAL A 119 -2.56 -4.84 -0.11
N GLY A 120 -1.84 -5.81 -0.63
CA GLY A 120 -2.25 -7.21 -0.66
C GLY A 120 -2.91 -7.63 -1.96
N GLU A 121 -3.16 -6.69 -2.86
CA GLU A 121 -3.73 -6.93 -4.19
C GLU A 121 -3.31 -5.82 -5.13
N CYS A 122 -3.48 -6.05 -6.45
CA CYS A 122 -3.01 -5.11 -7.47
C CYS A 122 -4.07 -4.10 -7.88
N LYS A 123 -4.80 -3.56 -6.91
CA LYS A 123 -5.81 -2.51 -7.17
C LYS A 123 -5.90 -1.55 -5.98
N GLY A 124 -6.50 -0.40 -6.19
CA GLY A 124 -6.66 0.62 -5.17
C GLY A 124 -6.36 2.01 -5.69
N PRO A 125 -6.31 3.01 -4.81
CA PRO A 125 -5.96 4.39 -5.19
C PRO A 125 -4.54 4.49 -5.76
N HIS A 126 -4.15 5.66 -6.22
CA HIS A 126 -2.79 5.90 -6.72
C HIS A 126 -1.74 5.49 -5.68
N MET A 127 -0.77 4.67 -6.09
CA MET A 127 0.18 4.04 -5.17
C MET A 127 0.94 5.05 -4.29
N PHE A 128 1.42 6.12 -4.88
CA PHE A 128 2.23 7.10 -4.14
C PHE A 128 1.41 7.99 -3.23
N ASP A 129 0.11 8.12 -3.47
CA ASP A 129 -0.81 8.76 -2.51
C ASP A 129 -0.98 7.88 -1.28
N ILE A 130 -1.04 6.56 -1.49
CA ILE A 130 -1.11 5.59 -0.38
C ILE A 130 0.15 5.69 0.48
N THR A 131 1.33 5.66 -0.15
CA THR A 131 2.59 5.66 0.58
C THR A 131 2.87 6.99 1.28
N GLU A 132 2.43 8.11 0.69
CA GLU A 132 2.55 9.40 1.35
C GLU A 132 1.77 9.42 2.67
N LEU A 133 0.54 8.95 2.65
CA LEU A 133 -0.29 8.89 3.85
C LEU A 133 0.25 7.88 4.87
N MET A 134 0.61 6.70 4.40
CA MET A 134 1.09 5.60 5.25
C MET A 134 2.43 5.91 5.91
N GLY A 135 3.32 6.59 5.18
CA GLY A 135 4.64 6.94 5.65
C GLY A 135 5.70 5.94 5.22
N LYS A 136 6.93 6.42 5.19
CA LYS A 136 8.08 5.65 4.70
C LYS A 136 8.32 4.38 5.51
N GLU A 137 8.31 4.47 6.83
CA GLU A 137 8.62 3.34 7.71
C GLU A 137 7.62 2.19 7.50
N GLU A 138 6.34 2.49 7.53
CA GLU A 138 5.31 1.46 7.34
C GLU A 138 5.37 0.88 5.92
N THR A 139 5.65 1.70 4.91
CA THR A 139 5.81 1.24 3.54
C THR A 139 6.93 0.21 3.45
N ILE A 140 8.11 0.53 4.02
CA ILE A 140 9.26 -0.38 4.03
C ILE A 140 8.94 -1.67 4.78
N ASN A 141 8.28 -1.56 5.93
CA ASN A 141 7.92 -2.74 6.74
C ASN A 141 7.02 -3.69 5.96
N ARG A 142 6.05 -3.15 5.23
CA ARG A 142 5.14 -3.97 4.42
C ARG A 142 5.83 -4.62 3.23
N ILE A 143 6.74 -3.91 2.58
CA ILE A 143 7.52 -4.51 1.48
C ILE A 143 8.34 -5.68 2.01
N ASN A 144 9.04 -5.50 3.13
CA ASN A 144 9.85 -6.56 3.71
C ASN A 144 9.01 -7.75 4.17
N ARG A 145 7.85 -7.48 4.76
CA ARG A 145 6.93 -8.54 5.19
C ARG A 145 6.40 -9.33 4.00
N GLY A 146 5.96 -8.63 2.94
CA GLY A 146 5.46 -9.27 1.73
C GLY A 146 6.53 -10.08 1.03
N ARG A 147 7.73 -9.54 0.95
CA ARG A 147 8.88 -10.20 0.35
C ARG A 147 9.20 -11.56 0.99
N ARG A 148 8.98 -11.66 2.31
CA ARG A 148 9.19 -12.90 3.05
C ARG A 148 7.98 -13.83 3.00
N ALA A 149 6.79 -13.28 2.96
CA ALA A 149 5.55 -14.05 3.06
C ALA A 149 5.07 -14.60 1.72
N ILE A 150 5.31 -13.87 0.62
CA ILE A 150 4.85 -14.29 -0.69
C ILE A 150 5.78 -15.36 -1.23
N THR A 151 5.21 -16.53 -1.55
CA THR A 151 5.95 -17.64 -2.15
C THR A 151 5.49 -17.84 -3.58
N LEU A 152 6.42 -18.31 -4.41
CA LEU A 152 6.09 -18.60 -5.80
C LEU A 152 5.14 -19.79 -5.88
N PRO A 153 4.12 -19.74 -6.75
CA PRO A 153 3.26 -20.89 -7.01
C PRO A 153 4.09 -22.01 -7.64
N GLU A 154 3.85 -23.21 -7.20
CA GLU A 154 4.48 -24.40 -7.79
C GLU A 154 3.85 -24.77 -9.14
#